data_05ead6b0f505b32beb882bcf715353fc
#
_entry.id   05ead6b0f505b32beb882bcf715353fc
#
_cell.length_a   1.000
_cell.length_b   1.000
_cell.length_c   1.000
_cell.angle_alpha   90.00
_cell.angle_beta   90.00
_cell.angle_gamma   90.00
#
_symmetry.space_group_name_H-M   'P 1'
#
loop_
_entity.id
_entity.type
_entity.pdbx_description
1 polymer ?
#
loop_
_entity_poly.entity_id
_entity_poly.type
_entity_poly.pdbx_seq_one_letter_code
_entity_poly.pdbx_strand_id
1 'polypeptide(L)'
;ITFPDDRERKEESAKEEFINSFEDDERMKLYVNDFERNMITRVLKLYDLRARDVMIPRTSVFAVDINDDITDILDEIIEERYSRVPVYDKDIDNIIGVLHVKDVFAQVRKGNLELVNLRGLIREPYFVHEYKPIDKLLIEMQRDRTHMGLIIDEYGGFTGILTIEDIIEEIVGDIDDEDDEPEAIPEILRISDTTFRIDGLTSISDVNDTLNLDLPTGITETIGALLLGELGKIPLEDKDKSRAVIGNVELKAIKVNEKRIINLLLKIKN
;
A
#
# COMPACT_ATOMS: atom_id res chain seq x y z
N ILE A 1 -31.70 -7.80 1.38
CA ILE A 1 -31.11 -7.06 0.23
C ILE A 1 -31.99 -5.85 0.05
N THR A 2 -31.57 -4.70 0.57
CA THR A 2 -32.29 -3.42 0.39
C THR A 2 -31.74 -2.84 -0.92
N PHE A 3 -32.61 -2.68 -1.92
CA PHE A 3 -32.24 -1.99 -3.16
C PHE A 3 -32.08 -0.50 -2.84
N PRO A 4 -31.04 0.18 -3.37
CA PRO A 4 -30.86 1.61 -3.17
C PRO A 4 -32.10 2.36 -3.72
N ASP A 5 -32.55 3.35 -2.94
CA ASP A 5 -33.70 4.21 -3.28
C ASP A 5 -33.38 5.01 -4.55
N ASP A 6 -34.40 5.36 -5.33
CA ASP A 6 -34.23 6.17 -6.55
C ASP A 6 -33.55 7.53 -6.32
N ARG A 7 -33.55 8.01 -5.09
CA ARG A 7 -32.78 9.19 -4.67
C ARG A 7 -31.28 8.91 -4.60
N GLU A 8 -30.87 7.82 -3.95
CA GLU A 8 -29.48 7.42 -3.83
C GLU A 8 -28.84 7.20 -5.21
N ARG A 9 -29.55 6.53 -6.13
CA ARG A 9 -29.07 6.34 -7.52
C ARG A 9 -28.91 7.65 -8.28
N LYS A 10 -29.78 8.64 -8.05
CA LYS A 10 -29.68 9.94 -8.72
C LYS A 10 -28.54 10.77 -8.16
N GLU A 11 -28.29 10.69 -6.85
CA GLU A 11 -27.16 11.37 -6.20
C GLU A 11 -25.83 10.76 -6.63
N GLU A 12 -25.75 9.43 -6.74
CA GLU A 12 -24.59 8.69 -7.23
C GLU A 12 -24.27 9.03 -8.69
N SER A 13 -25.28 9.02 -9.58
CA SER A 13 -25.12 9.39 -10.98
C SER A 13 -24.72 10.86 -11.16
N ALA A 14 -25.29 11.78 -10.38
CA ALA A 14 -24.92 13.20 -10.44
C ALA A 14 -23.50 13.45 -9.94
N LYS A 15 -23.05 12.67 -8.97
CA LYS A 15 -21.69 12.72 -8.44
C LYS A 15 -20.66 12.20 -9.46
N GLU A 16 -20.94 11.06 -10.10
CA GLU A 16 -20.11 10.52 -11.18
C GLU A 16 -20.00 11.51 -12.35
N GLU A 17 -21.12 12.12 -12.76
CA GLU A 17 -21.14 13.13 -13.81
C GLU A 17 -20.32 14.37 -13.42
N PHE A 18 -20.36 14.78 -12.14
CA PHE A 18 -19.54 15.86 -11.62
C PHE A 18 -18.05 15.52 -11.61
N ILE A 19 -17.66 14.32 -11.14
CA ILE A 19 -16.27 13.85 -11.14
C ILE A 19 -15.72 13.81 -12.57
N ASN A 20 -16.46 13.22 -13.51
CA ASN A 20 -16.06 13.15 -14.91
C ASN A 20 -15.91 14.55 -15.54
N SER A 21 -16.86 15.46 -15.24
CA SER A 21 -16.77 16.84 -15.71
C SER A 21 -15.57 17.60 -15.14
N PHE A 22 -15.18 17.28 -13.90
CA PHE A 22 -14.03 17.86 -13.24
C PHE A 22 -12.71 17.33 -13.83
N GLU A 23 -12.64 16.04 -14.17
CA GLU A 23 -11.48 15.42 -14.81
C GLU A 23 -11.24 15.98 -16.22
N ASP A 24 -12.31 16.29 -16.97
CA ASP A 24 -12.27 16.74 -18.37
C ASP A 24 -12.18 18.26 -18.56
N ASP A 25 -12.39 19.09 -17.51
CA ASP A 25 -12.41 20.56 -17.65
C ASP A 25 -11.01 21.13 -17.91
N GLU A 26 -10.75 21.52 -19.17
CA GLU A 26 -9.49 22.16 -19.59
C GLU A 26 -9.17 23.47 -18.82
N ARG A 27 -10.17 24.15 -18.27
CA ARG A 27 -9.92 25.35 -17.45
C ARG A 27 -9.29 24.99 -16.11
N MET A 28 -9.61 23.83 -15.56
CA MET A 28 -8.98 23.36 -14.34
C MET A 28 -7.49 23.07 -14.53
N LYS A 29 -7.06 22.65 -15.72
CA LYS A 29 -5.64 22.47 -16.07
C LYS A 29 -4.82 23.75 -15.97
N LEU A 30 -5.46 24.92 -16.01
CA LEU A 30 -4.78 26.23 -15.89
C LEU A 30 -4.54 26.66 -14.44
N TYR A 31 -5.31 26.13 -13.48
CA TYR A 31 -5.30 26.58 -12.08
C TYR A 31 -4.90 25.49 -11.08
N VAL A 32 -5.00 24.21 -11.47
CA VAL A 32 -4.77 23.04 -10.60
C VAL A 32 -3.82 22.10 -11.34
N ASN A 33 -2.70 21.74 -10.73
CA ASN A 33 -1.77 20.76 -11.30
C ASN A 33 -2.36 19.35 -11.24
N ASP A 34 -1.71 18.38 -11.89
CA ASP A 34 -2.22 17.01 -11.98
C ASP A 34 -2.31 16.31 -10.60
N PHE A 35 -1.37 16.60 -9.71
CA PHE A 35 -1.38 16.07 -8.34
C PHE A 35 -2.59 16.60 -7.55
N GLU A 36 -2.80 17.92 -7.57
CA GLU A 36 -3.93 18.56 -6.89
C GLU A 36 -5.28 18.05 -7.42
N ARG A 37 -5.38 17.85 -8.74
CA ARG A 37 -6.59 17.29 -9.38
C ARG A 37 -6.85 15.88 -8.93
N ASN A 38 -5.81 15.02 -8.94
CA ASN A 38 -5.92 13.63 -8.48
C ASN A 38 -6.36 13.58 -7.03
N MET A 39 -5.80 14.43 -6.17
CA MET A 39 -6.20 14.52 -4.75
C MET A 39 -7.68 14.91 -4.60
N ILE A 40 -8.16 15.92 -5.34
CA ILE A 40 -9.58 16.31 -5.30
C ILE A 40 -10.47 15.16 -5.76
N THR A 41 -10.11 14.48 -6.84
CA THR A 41 -10.85 13.31 -7.34
C THR A 41 -10.91 12.20 -6.31
N ARG A 42 -9.78 11.89 -5.63
CA ARG A 42 -9.71 10.90 -4.56
C ARG A 42 -10.59 11.27 -3.36
N VAL A 43 -10.58 12.55 -2.95
CA VAL A 43 -11.48 13.04 -1.88
C VAL A 43 -12.95 12.83 -2.25
N LEU A 44 -13.33 13.07 -3.49
CA LEU A 44 -14.70 12.84 -3.95
C LEU A 44 -15.07 11.35 -3.96
N LYS A 45 -14.13 10.45 -4.25
CA LYS A 45 -14.30 8.99 -4.23
C LYS A 45 -14.28 8.40 -2.81
N LEU A 46 -13.73 9.12 -1.83
CA LEU A 46 -13.62 8.64 -0.44
C LEU A 46 -14.97 8.24 0.17
N TYR A 47 -16.05 8.91 -0.21
CA TYR A 47 -17.42 8.61 0.27
C TYR A 47 -17.91 7.21 -0.09
N ASP A 48 -17.37 6.61 -1.14
CA ASP A 48 -17.81 5.31 -1.66
C ASP A 48 -17.07 4.17 -0.97
N LEU A 49 -15.93 4.46 -0.32
CA LEU A 49 -15.10 3.48 0.36
C LEU A 49 -15.62 3.14 1.75
N ARG A 50 -15.46 1.87 2.12
CA ARG A 50 -15.76 1.30 3.43
C ARG A 50 -14.46 0.91 4.13
N ALA A 51 -14.51 0.72 5.44
CA ALA A 51 -13.33 0.32 6.21
C ALA A 51 -12.65 -0.93 5.64
N ARG A 52 -13.41 -1.92 5.17
CA ARG A 52 -12.91 -3.16 4.55
C ARG A 52 -12.13 -2.94 3.25
N ASP A 53 -12.42 -1.85 2.54
CA ASP A 53 -11.81 -1.57 1.22
C ASP A 53 -10.40 -0.97 1.37
N VAL A 54 -10.09 -0.45 2.57
CA VAL A 54 -8.85 0.27 2.90
C VAL A 54 -8.04 -0.44 3.99
N MET A 55 -8.67 -1.32 4.78
CA MET A 55 -8.02 -1.98 5.91
C MET A 55 -6.84 -2.86 5.49
N ILE A 56 -5.86 -2.99 6.37
CA ILE A 56 -4.88 -4.08 6.34
C ILE A 56 -5.60 -5.35 6.78
N PRO A 57 -5.71 -6.37 5.92
CA PRO A 57 -6.44 -7.59 6.24
C PRO A 57 -5.74 -8.39 7.35
N ARG A 58 -6.52 -9.14 8.15
CA ARG A 58 -6.08 -9.97 9.28
C ARG A 58 -4.83 -10.80 8.99
N THR A 59 -4.74 -11.34 7.77
CA THR A 59 -3.61 -12.19 7.34
C THR A 59 -2.28 -11.46 7.22
N SER A 60 -2.32 -10.14 7.17
CA SER A 60 -1.15 -9.25 7.04
C SER A 60 -0.93 -8.40 8.29
N VAL A 61 -1.77 -8.55 9.32
CA VAL A 61 -1.64 -7.82 10.57
C VAL A 61 -0.62 -8.49 11.47
N PHE A 62 0.37 -7.72 11.91
CA PHE A 62 1.21 -8.12 13.04
C PHE A 62 0.45 -7.90 14.35
N ALA A 63 0.21 -8.95 15.12
CA ALA A 63 -0.48 -8.94 16.40
C ALA A 63 0.20 -9.93 17.35
N VAL A 64 0.18 -9.66 18.66
CA VAL A 64 0.87 -10.48 19.67
C VAL A 64 -0.11 -11.14 20.64
N ASP A 65 0.18 -12.37 21.06
CA ASP A 65 -0.55 -13.03 22.13
C ASP A 65 -0.04 -12.51 23.48
N ILE A 66 -0.95 -12.09 24.35
CA ILE A 66 -0.59 -11.61 25.71
C ILE A 66 0.02 -12.71 26.58
N ASN A 67 -0.10 -13.97 26.19
CA ASN A 67 0.39 -15.12 26.93
C ASN A 67 1.80 -15.57 26.49
N ASP A 68 2.34 -14.99 25.40
CA ASP A 68 3.70 -15.25 24.97
C ASP A 68 4.74 -14.65 25.92
N ASP A 69 5.98 -15.12 25.82
CA ASP A 69 7.07 -14.58 26.61
C ASP A 69 7.31 -13.11 26.25
N ILE A 70 7.47 -12.27 27.28
CA ILE A 70 7.66 -10.83 27.08
C ILE A 70 8.91 -10.52 26.24
N THR A 71 9.95 -11.34 26.34
CA THR A 71 11.19 -11.16 25.59
C THR A 71 10.95 -11.39 24.11
N ASP A 72 10.22 -12.45 23.78
CA ASP A 72 9.85 -12.80 22.40
C ASP A 72 8.98 -11.69 21.79
N ILE A 73 7.96 -11.23 22.52
CA ILE A 73 7.09 -10.12 22.10
C ILE A 73 7.91 -8.84 21.82
N LEU A 74 8.90 -8.53 22.67
CA LEU A 74 9.72 -7.34 22.50
C LEU A 74 10.66 -7.45 21.31
N ASP A 75 11.24 -8.62 21.09
CA ASP A 75 12.14 -8.85 19.96
C ASP A 75 11.37 -8.71 18.64
N GLU A 76 10.18 -9.29 18.54
CA GLU A 76 9.29 -9.15 17.38
C GLU A 76 8.87 -7.68 17.15
N ILE A 77 8.47 -6.96 18.21
CA ILE A 77 8.11 -5.54 18.12
C ILE A 77 9.27 -4.66 17.63
N ILE A 78 10.49 -4.99 18.04
CA ILE A 78 11.70 -4.25 17.61
C ILE A 78 12.00 -4.51 16.15
N GLU A 79 11.84 -5.75 15.70
CA GLU A 79 12.11 -6.16 14.32
C GLU A 79 11.11 -5.52 13.36
N GLU A 80 9.83 -5.55 13.68
CA GLU A 80 8.74 -5.06 12.83
C GLU A 80 8.57 -3.53 12.84
N ARG A 81 9.12 -2.83 13.83
CA ARG A 81 9.14 -1.34 13.96
C ARG A 81 7.76 -0.66 14.00
N TYR A 82 6.70 -1.36 14.29
CA TYR A 82 5.37 -0.76 14.41
C TYR A 82 5.22 0.11 15.66
N SER A 83 4.44 1.18 15.57
CA SER A 83 4.15 2.08 16.70
C SER A 83 3.03 1.57 17.61
N ARG A 84 2.11 0.78 17.05
CA ARG A 84 0.94 0.22 17.72
C ARG A 84 0.73 -1.20 17.27
N VAL A 85 0.46 -2.08 18.22
CA VAL A 85 0.32 -3.51 17.96
C VAL A 85 -0.96 -4.01 18.62
N PRO A 86 -1.89 -4.63 17.88
CA PRO A 86 -3.02 -5.34 18.44
C PRO A 86 -2.56 -6.48 19.35
N VAL A 87 -3.27 -6.65 20.46
CA VAL A 87 -2.99 -7.72 21.44
C VAL A 87 -4.21 -8.58 21.58
N TYR A 88 -4.04 -9.90 21.47
CA TYR A 88 -5.09 -10.88 21.64
C TYR A 88 -4.81 -11.84 22.80
N ASP A 89 -5.81 -12.58 23.25
CA ASP A 89 -5.68 -13.61 24.30
C ASP A 89 -6.03 -14.97 23.71
N LYS A 90 -5.00 -15.76 23.35
CA LYS A 90 -5.03 -17.12 22.78
C LYS A 90 -5.62 -17.24 21.37
N ASP A 91 -6.65 -16.49 21.06
CA ASP A 91 -7.30 -16.50 19.76
C ASP A 91 -7.27 -15.09 19.19
N ILE A 92 -6.83 -14.96 17.95
CA ILE A 92 -6.73 -13.65 17.28
C ILE A 92 -8.10 -12.98 17.11
N ASP A 93 -9.20 -13.74 17.17
CA ASP A 93 -10.55 -13.15 17.22
C ASP A 93 -10.87 -12.52 18.59
N ASN A 94 -10.09 -12.86 19.63
CA ASN A 94 -10.23 -12.28 20.95
C ASN A 94 -9.22 -11.15 21.19
N ILE A 95 -9.35 -10.06 20.43
CA ILE A 95 -8.51 -8.87 20.62
C ILE A 95 -8.90 -8.20 21.95
N ILE A 96 -7.94 -8.06 22.86
CA ILE A 96 -8.11 -7.44 24.16
C ILE A 96 -7.69 -5.97 24.22
N GLY A 97 -7.02 -5.46 23.18
CA GLY A 97 -6.67 -4.07 23.03
C GLY A 97 -5.47 -3.80 22.14
N VAL A 98 -4.89 -2.62 22.31
CA VAL A 98 -3.74 -2.14 21.52
C VAL A 98 -2.60 -1.76 22.44
N LEU A 99 -1.42 -2.26 22.15
CA LEU A 99 -0.18 -1.92 22.82
C LEU A 99 0.52 -0.75 22.09
N HIS A 100 0.87 0.30 22.80
CA HIS A 100 1.70 1.36 22.27
C HIS A 100 3.17 1.05 22.57
N VAL A 101 3.95 0.81 21.54
CA VAL A 101 5.36 0.40 21.66
C VAL A 101 6.20 1.38 22.48
N LYS A 102 5.96 2.68 22.35
CA LYS A 102 6.61 3.71 23.18
C LYS A 102 6.36 3.55 24.69
N ASP A 103 5.16 3.06 25.08
CA ASP A 103 4.83 2.87 26.49
C ASP A 103 5.57 1.65 27.06
N VAL A 104 5.76 0.61 26.22
CA VAL A 104 6.59 -0.57 26.55
C VAL A 104 8.04 -0.16 26.77
N PHE A 105 8.65 0.55 25.83
CA PHE A 105 10.03 1.04 25.96
C PHE A 105 10.20 1.95 27.17
N ALA A 106 9.19 2.76 27.50
CA ALA A 106 9.25 3.60 28.70
C ALA A 106 9.29 2.78 30.00
N GLN A 107 8.65 1.61 30.02
CA GLN A 107 8.70 0.70 31.17
C GLN A 107 10.01 -0.10 31.22
N VAL A 108 10.45 -0.66 30.12
CA VAL A 108 11.73 -1.38 30.00
C VAL A 108 12.89 -0.50 30.47
N ARG A 109 12.89 0.79 30.15
CA ARG A 109 13.92 1.74 30.57
C ARG A 109 13.91 2.05 32.08
N LYS A 110 12.79 1.82 32.78
CA LYS A 110 12.66 2.10 34.23
C LYS A 110 13.13 0.96 35.13
N GLY A 111 13.31 -0.25 34.62
CA GLY A 111 13.65 -1.38 35.49
C GLY A 111 13.82 -2.70 34.76
N ASN A 112 13.68 -3.77 35.49
CA ASN A 112 13.89 -5.13 35.01
C ASN A 112 12.76 -5.55 34.06
N LEU A 113 13.07 -6.15 32.92
CA LEU A 113 12.13 -6.69 31.93
C LEU A 113 11.07 -7.60 32.58
N GLU A 114 11.48 -8.43 33.53
CA GLU A 114 10.60 -9.35 34.27
C GLU A 114 9.48 -8.65 35.07
N LEU A 115 9.57 -7.34 35.29
CA LEU A 115 8.60 -6.54 36.00
C LEU A 115 7.63 -5.77 35.08
N VAL A 116 7.79 -5.90 33.75
CA VAL A 116 6.91 -5.23 32.80
C VAL A 116 5.56 -5.93 32.77
N ASN A 117 4.53 -5.25 33.27
CA ASN A 117 3.16 -5.72 33.20
C ASN A 117 2.51 -5.28 31.88
N LEU A 118 2.61 -6.10 30.83
CA LEU A 118 1.98 -5.80 29.53
C LEU A 118 0.48 -5.55 29.66
N ARG A 119 -0.24 -6.33 30.47
CA ARG A 119 -1.70 -6.13 30.67
C ARG A 119 -2.06 -4.75 31.19
N GLY A 120 -1.17 -4.13 31.94
CA GLY A 120 -1.33 -2.75 32.45
C GLY A 120 -1.02 -1.67 31.44
N LEU A 121 -0.42 -2.02 30.28
CA LEU A 121 -0.07 -1.10 29.21
C LEU A 121 -1.04 -1.18 28.01
N ILE A 122 -1.88 -2.21 27.97
CA ILE A 122 -2.88 -2.38 26.93
C ILE A 122 -3.93 -1.28 27.06
N ARG A 123 -4.21 -0.62 25.95
CA ARG A 123 -5.27 0.39 25.83
C ARG A 123 -6.53 -0.25 25.26
N GLU A 124 -7.68 0.34 25.61
CA GLU A 124 -8.97 -0.14 25.10
C GLU A 124 -8.99 -0.16 23.57
N PRO A 125 -9.51 -1.25 22.99
CA PRO A 125 -9.60 -1.39 21.55
C PRO A 125 -10.72 -0.50 21.00
N TYR A 126 -10.47 0.14 19.86
CA TYR A 126 -11.49 0.87 19.12
C TYR A 126 -12.00 -0.02 17.98
N PHE A 127 -13.12 -0.70 18.20
CA PHE A 127 -13.73 -1.56 17.21
C PHE A 127 -14.54 -0.79 16.19
N VAL A 128 -14.39 -1.16 14.93
CA VAL A 128 -15.04 -0.56 13.77
C VAL A 128 -15.65 -1.65 12.91
N HIS A 129 -16.92 -1.50 12.54
CA HIS A 129 -17.55 -2.45 11.62
C HIS A 129 -16.99 -2.30 10.21
N GLU A 130 -16.73 -3.41 9.50
CA GLU A 130 -16.07 -3.42 8.19
C GLU A 130 -16.79 -2.61 7.10
N TYR A 131 -18.11 -2.45 7.20
CA TYR A 131 -18.91 -1.65 6.25
C TYR A 131 -19.03 -0.17 6.63
N LYS A 132 -18.32 0.31 7.65
CA LYS A 132 -18.36 1.72 8.04
C LYS A 132 -17.74 2.59 6.95
N PRO A 133 -18.43 3.68 6.52
CA PRO A 133 -17.87 4.65 5.58
C PRO A 133 -16.61 5.31 6.14
N ILE A 134 -15.53 5.35 5.34
CA ILE A 134 -14.23 5.82 5.84
C ILE A 134 -14.18 7.33 6.07
N ASP A 135 -14.98 8.12 5.35
CA ASP A 135 -15.16 9.55 5.58
C ASP A 135 -15.65 9.85 7.02
N LYS A 136 -16.67 9.11 7.47
CA LYS A 136 -17.20 9.21 8.83
C LYS A 136 -16.22 8.66 9.86
N LEU A 137 -15.54 7.56 9.51
CA LEU A 137 -14.55 6.94 10.37
C LEU A 137 -13.38 7.89 10.63
N LEU A 138 -12.87 8.58 9.61
CA LEU A 138 -11.81 9.57 9.76
C LEU A 138 -12.18 10.69 10.74
N ILE A 139 -13.39 11.24 10.62
CA ILE A 139 -13.89 12.30 11.52
C ILE A 139 -13.97 11.79 12.97
N GLU A 140 -14.47 10.58 13.17
CA GLU A 140 -14.57 9.98 14.50
C GLU A 140 -13.20 9.71 15.11
N MET A 141 -12.28 9.10 14.34
CA MET A 141 -10.92 8.81 14.79
C MET A 141 -10.17 10.10 15.18
N GLN A 142 -10.32 11.18 14.40
CA GLN A 142 -9.74 12.49 14.73
C GLN A 142 -10.33 13.08 15.99
N ARG A 143 -11.67 13.07 16.14
CA ARG A 143 -12.36 13.58 17.31
C ARG A 143 -11.94 12.84 18.58
N ASP A 144 -11.86 11.51 18.51
CA ASP A 144 -11.59 10.65 19.66
C ASP A 144 -10.08 10.43 19.86
N ARG A 145 -9.23 11.05 19.03
CA ARG A 145 -7.76 10.95 19.04
C ARG A 145 -7.28 9.51 18.99
N THR A 146 -8.00 8.68 18.25
CA THR A 146 -7.67 7.29 18.00
C THR A 146 -6.98 7.17 16.64
N HIS A 147 -5.84 6.51 16.59
CA HIS A 147 -5.04 6.37 15.37
C HIS A 147 -5.19 5.00 14.70
N MET A 148 -5.77 4.01 15.38
CA MET A 148 -5.94 2.65 14.88
C MET A 148 -7.34 2.15 15.22
N GLY A 149 -8.09 1.71 14.23
CA GLY A 149 -9.34 0.99 14.34
C GLY A 149 -9.11 -0.51 14.14
N LEU A 150 -9.74 -1.33 14.96
CA LEU A 150 -9.78 -2.79 14.81
C LEU A 150 -11.07 -3.15 14.08
N ILE A 151 -10.92 -3.70 12.88
CA ILE A 151 -12.05 -3.97 12.01
C ILE A 151 -12.66 -5.31 12.36
N ILE A 152 -13.99 -5.33 12.48
CA ILE A 152 -14.76 -6.52 12.81
C ILE A 152 -15.89 -6.74 11.82
N ASP A 153 -16.21 -8.00 11.59
CA ASP A 153 -17.36 -8.42 10.77
C ASP A 153 -18.69 -8.36 11.58
N GLU A 154 -19.79 -8.80 10.96
CA GLU A 154 -21.13 -8.84 11.54
C GLU A 154 -21.28 -9.85 12.70
N TYR A 155 -20.33 -10.75 12.87
CA TYR A 155 -20.29 -11.76 13.93
C TYR A 155 -19.36 -11.35 15.07
N GLY A 156 -18.66 -10.21 14.93
CA GLY A 156 -17.65 -9.74 15.89
C GLY A 156 -16.28 -10.36 15.67
N GLY A 157 -16.05 -11.10 14.59
CA GLY A 157 -14.75 -11.66 14.21
C GLY A 157 -13.78 -10.57 13.75
N PHE A 158 -12.52 -10.68 14.13
CA PHE A 158 -11.48 -9.74 13.72
C PHE A 158 -11.10 -9.94 12.26
N THR A 159 -11.28 -8.92 11.43
CA THR A 159 -11.01 -8.95 9.98
C THR A 159 -9.78 -8.16 9.56
N GLY A 160 -9.31 -7.20 10.38
CA GLY A 160 -8.14 -6.42 10.06
C GLY A 160 -7.98 -5.17 10.91
N ILE A 161 -7.05 -4.32 10.54
CA ILE A 161 -6.83 -3.01 11.16
C ILE A 161 -6.93 -1.90 10.11
N LEU A 162 -7.21 -0.69 10.55
CA LEU A 162 -7.18 0.51 9.74
C LEU A 162 -6.65 1.66 10.57
N THR A 163 -5.71 2.42 10.02
CA THR A 163 -5.13 3.59 10.67
C THR A 163 -5.59 4.89 10.01
N ILE A 164 -5.38 6.03 10.68
CA ILE A 164 -5.64 7.34 10.06
C ILE A 164 -4.73 7.53 8.86
N GLU A 165 -3.51 7.04 8.96
CA GLU A 165 -2.48 7.08 7.94
C GLU A 165 -2.98 6.39 6.64
N ASP A 166 -3.60 5.21 6.73
CA ASP A 166 -4.17 4.48 5.57
C ASP A 166 -5.30 5.30 4.89
N ILE A 167 -6.16 5.96 5.68
CA ILE A 167 -7.23 6.81 5.11
C ILE A 167 -6.66 8.05 4.43
N ILE A 168 -5.59 8.63 4.98
CA ILE A 168 -4.91 9.79 4.38
C ILE A 168 -4.23 9.38 3.08
N GLU A 169 -3.63 8.20 3.03
CA GLU A 169 -3.03 7.64 1.82
C GLU A 169 -4.03 7.49 0.67
N GLU A 170 -5.28 7.12 0.96
CA GLU A 170 -6.37 7.10 -0.04
C GLU A 170 -6.65 8.50 -0.64
N ILE A 171 -6.41 9.57 0.11
CA ILE A 171 -6.61 10.96 -0.35
C ILE A 171 -5.39 11.46 -1.10
N VAL A 172 -4.20 11.32 -0.50
CA VAL A 172 -2.96 11.92 -1.00
C VAL A 172 -2.33 11.03 -2.09
N GLY A 173 -2.55 9.73 -2.02
CA GLY A 173 -1.81 8.71 -2.78
C GLY A 173 -0.54 8.32 -2.07
N ASP A 174 0.21 7.43 -2.69
CA ASP A 174 1.55 7.12 -2.20
C ASP A 174 2.28 8.45 -1.99
N ILE A 175 2.50 8.81 -0.73
CA ILE A 175 3.37 9.93 -0.40
C ILE A 175 4.75 9.36 -0.65
N ASP A 176 5.35 9.70 -1.80
CA ASP A 176 6.79 9.52 -1.96
C ASP A 176 7.41 10.24 -0.76
N ASP A 177 8.18 9.51 0.07
CA ASP A 177 8.85 10.08 1.23
C ASP A 177 9.67 11.30 0.75
N GLU A 178 9.74 12.39 1.55
CA GLU A 178 10.52 13.58 1.18
C GLU A 178 12.03 13.25 1.00
N ASP A 179 12.47 12.09 1.48
CA ASP A 179 13.77 11.48 1.20
C ASP A 179 13.76 10.60 -0.08
N ASP A 180 12.62 10.21 -0.59
CA ASP A 180 12.43 9.84 -1.97
C ASP A 180 12.31 11.18 -2.74
N GLU A 181 13.45 11.86 -2.95
CA GLU A 181 13.54 12.73 -4.12
C GLU A 181 12.87 11.93 -5.25
N PRO A 182 11.95 12.54 -6.03
CA PRO A 182 11.71 12.02 -7.35
C PRO A 182 13.07 12.20 -8.06
N GLU A 183 14.02 11.31 -7.77
CA GLU A 183 14.93 10.96 -8.80
C GLU A 183 13.96 10.62 -9.94
N ALA A 184 13.84 11.55 -10.87
CA ALA A 184 13.61 11.19 -12.24
C ALA A 184 14.72 10.19 -12.51
N ILE A 185 14.52 8.93 -12.03
CA ILE A 185 15.38 7.81 -12.38
C ILE A 185 15.26 7.85 -13.89
N PRO A 186 16.31 8.25 -14.59
CA PRO A 186 16.23 8.35 -16.04
C PRO A 186 15.66 7.00 -16.44
N GLU A 187 14.58 7.00 -17.23
CA GLU A 187 13.82 5.81 -17.62
C GLU A 187 14.76 4.66 -17.96
N ILE A 188 16.01 5.00 -18.31
CA ILE A 188 17.13 4.10 -18.57
C ILE A 188 18.37 4.59 -17.81
N LEU A 189 18.71 3.95 -16.70
CA LEU A 189 19.91 4.24 -15.89
C LEU A 189 21.02 3.24 -16.22
N ARG A 190 22.18 3.74 -16.67
CA ARG A 190 23.35 2.90 -16.95
C ARG A 190 24.06 2.50 -15.64
N ILE A 191 24.14 1.21 -15.36
CA ILE A 191 24.86 0.64 -14.21
C ILE A 191 26.29 0.27 -14.58
N SER A 192 26.47 -0.32 -15.79
CA SER A 192 27.77 -0.68 -16.34
C SER A 192 27.75 -0.57 -17.88
N ASP A 193 28.85 -0.91 -18.53
CA ASP A 193 28.94 -0.84 -20.02
C ASP A 193 27.91 -1.71 -20.74
N THR A 194 27.41 -2.76 -20.10
CA THR A 194 26.46 -3.70 -20.68
C THR A 194 25.20 -3.91 -19.84
N THR A 195 25.04 -3.19 -18.72
CA THR A 195 23.94 -3.40 -17.78
C THR A 195 23.23 -2.09 -17.49
N PHE A 196 21.91 -2.09 -17.62
CA PHE A 196 21.05 -0.93 -17.44
C PHE A 196 19.89 -1.30 -16.50
N ARG A 197 19.51 -0.37 -15.61
CA ARG A 197 18.25 -0.43 -14.89
C ARG A 197 17.23 0.39 -15.67
N ILE A 198 16.05 -0.19 -15.91
CA ILE A 198 15.01 0.42 -16.72
C ILE A 198 13.69 0.38 -15.95
N ASP A 199 12.92 1.48 -16.02
CA ASP A 199 11.56 1.47 -15.54
C ASP A 199 10.68 0.58 -16.42
N GLY A 200 9.79 -0.22 -15.80
CA GLY A 200 8.95 -1.17 -16.52
C GLY A 200 7.95 -0.54 -17.49
N LEU A 201 7.65 0.75 -17.35
CA LEU A 201 6.76 1.51 -18.24
C LEU A 201 7.49 2.14 -19.42
N THR A 202 8.84 2.13 -19.45
CA THR A 202 9.62 2.68 -20.56
C THR A 202 9.21 1.97 -21.86
N SER A 203 8.99 2.74 -22.92
CA SER A 203 8.59 2.19 -24.21
C SER A 203 9.74 1.34 -24.82
N ILE A 204 9.39 0.26 -25.50
CA ILE A 204 10.39 -0.57 -26.19
C ILE A 204 11.11 0.24 -27.27
N SER A 205 10.44 1.21 -27.89
CA SER A 205 11.03 2.11 -28.89
C SER A 205 12.14 2.95 -28.29
N ASP A 206 11.89 3.57 -27.12
CA ASP A 206 12.87 4.42 -26.43
C ASP A 206 14.08 3.61 -25.95
N VAL A 207 13.85 2.37 -25.50
CA VAL A 207 14.93 1.42 -25.16
C VAL A 207 15.77 1.09 -26.38
N ASN A 208 15.13 0.78 -27.51
CA ASN A 208 15.82 0.45 -28.77
C ASN A 208 16.64 1.65 -29.26
N ASP A 209 16.05 2.84 -29.29
CA ASP A 209 16.72 4.06 -29.78
C ASP A 209 17.88 4.48 -28.85
N THR A 210 17.72 4.39 -27.53
CA THR A 210 18.73 4.81 -26.57
C THR A 210 19.90 3.85 -26.49
N LEU A 211 19.63 2.53 -26.55
CA LEU A 211 20.63 1.49 -26.36
C LEU A 211 21.09 0.85 -27.68
N ASN A 212 20.56 1.33 -28.81
CA ASN A 212 20.81 0.79 -30.16
C ASN A 212 20.57 -0.74 -30.24
N LEU A 213 19.38 -1.14 -29.78
CA LEU A 213 18.90 -2.52 -29.72
C LEU A 213 17.78 -2.74 -30.76
N ASP A 214 17.44 -4.00 -30.99
CA ASP A 214 16.35 -4.40 -31.89
C ASP A 214 15.41 -5.37 -31.17
N LEU A 215 14.83 -4.89 -30.04
CA LEU A 215 13.82 -5.62 -29.32
C LEU A 215 12.48 -5.58 -30.09
N PRO A 216 11.67 -6.67 -30.02
CA PRO A 216 10.45 -6.76 -30.80
C PRO A 216 9.42 -5.69 -30.37
N THR A 217 9.04 -4.86 -31.32
CA THR A 217 7.96 -3.87 -31.19
C THR A 217 6.66 -4.42 -31.77
N GLY A 218 5.50 -4.03 -31.24
CA GLY A 218 4.19 -4.36 -31.82
C GLY A 218 3.42 -5.48 -31.14
N ILE A 219 4.01 -6.21 -30.19
CA ILE A 219 3.30 -7.17 -29.34
C ILE A 219 2.88 -6.51 -28.02
N THR A 220 3.78 -5.69 -27.47
CA THR A 220 3.58 -4.90 -26.24
C THR A 220 4.24 -3.54 -26.43
N GLU A 221 3.77 -2.53 -25.69
CA GLU A 221 4.30 -1.17 -25.79
C GLU A 221 5.49 -0.93 -24.86
N THR A 222 5.53 -1.60 -23.70
CA THR A 222 6.52 -1.34 -22.66
C THR A 222 7.44 -2.52 -22.40
N ILE A 223 8.67 -2.22 -21.92
CA ILE A 223 9.69 -3.22 -21.65
C ILE A 223 9.29 -4.18 -20.51
N GLY A 224 8.55 -3.69 -19.51
CA GLY A 224 8.00 -4.52 -18.45
C GLY A 224 6.93 -5.49 -18.93
N ALA A 225 6.06 -5.07 -19.85
CA ALA A 225 5.06 -5.92 -20.49
C ALA A 225 5.72 -6.96 -21.41
N LEU A 226 6.80 -6.61 -22.10
CA LEU A 226 7.58 -7.55 -22.90
C LEU A 226 8.16 -8.67 -22.02
N LEU A 227 8.81 -8.32 -20.92
CA LEU A 227 9.35 -9.30 -19.97
C LEU A 227 8.25 -10.17 -19.37
N LEU A 228 7.11 -9.58 -19.02
CA LEU A 228 5.96 -10.30 -18.46
C LEU A 228 5.38 -11.31 -19.46
N GLY A 229 5.30 -10.94 -20.75
CA GLY A 229 4.87 -11.82 -21.82
C GLY A 229 5.76 -13.06 -21.95
N GLU A 230 7.08 -12.89 -21.87
CA GLU A 230 8.06 -13.99 -21.91
C GLU A 230 8.01 -14.87 -20.64
N LEU A 231 7.72 -14.31 -19.48
CA LEU A 231 7.61 -15.05 -18.24
C LEU A 231 6.27 -15.80 -18.09
N GLY A 232 5.23 -15.35 -18.78
CA GLY A 232 3.88 -15.91 -18.73
C GLY A 232 3.12 -15.68 -17.40
N LYS A 233 3.76 -15.07 -16.43
CA LYS A 233 3.17 -14.71 -15.11
C LYS A 233 4.01 -13.65 -14.43
N ILE A 234 3.41 -12.91 -13.49
CA ILE A 234 4.15 -11.97 -12.64
C ILE A 234 5.12 -12.75 -11.75
N PRO A 235 6.44 -12.45 -11.81
CA PRO A 235 7.42 -13.11 -10.97
C PRO A 235 7.23 -12.68 -9.51
N LEU A 236 7.45 -13.60 -8.56
CA LEU A 236 7.62 -13.23 -7.16
C LEU A 236 9.02 -12.61 -7.01
N GLU A 237 9.15 -11.59 -6.15
CA GLU A 237 10.43 -10.93 -5.89
C GLU A 237 11.55 -11.95 -5.63
N ASP A 238 12.71 -11.66 -6.21
CA ASP A 238 14.01 -12.30 -5.96
C ASP A 238 14.16 -13.80 -6.18
N LYS A 239 13.49 -14.42 -7.18
CA LYS A 239 13.77 -15.79 -7.59
C LYS A 239 14.44 -15.86 -8.96
N ASP A 240 15.38 -16.81 -9.12
CA ASP A 240 16.11 -17.11 -10.38
C ASP A 240 15.23 -17.25 -11.64
N LYS A 241 13.92 -17.34 -11.48
CA LYS A 241 12.92 -17.46 -12.54
C LYS A 241 12.36 -16.12 -13.05
N SER A 242 12.85 -14.99 -12.59
CA SER A 242 12.38 -13.64 -12.97
C SER A 242 13.13 -13.05 -14.16
N ARG A 243 13.71 -13.88 -15.03
CA ARG A 243 14.52 -13.46 -16.19
C ARG A 243 14.09 -14.13 -17.49
N ALA A 244 14.23 -13.40 -18.59
CA ALA A 244 14.07 -13.87 -19.95
C ALA A 244 15.22 -13.40 -20.84
N VAL A 245 15.50 -14.11 -21.92
CA VAL A 245 16.51 -13.74 -22.91
C VAL A 245 15.82 -13.53 -24.24
N ILE A 246 15.98 -12.34 -24.82
CA ILE A 246 15.40 -11.95 -26.12
C ILE A 246 16.54 -11.49 -27.00
N GLY A 247 16.84 -12.27 -28.03
CA GLY A 247 18.02 -12.02 -28.87
C GLY A 247 19.33 -12.04 -28.07
N ASN A 248 20.04 -10.92 -28.08
CA ASN A 248 21.29 -10.72 -27.35
C ASN A 248 21.05 -9.97 -26.01
N VAL A 249 19.83 -9.82 -25.57
CA VAL A 249 19.48 -9.09 -24.36
C VAL A 249 18.90 -10.02 -23.28
N GLU A 250 19.38 -9.93 -22.07
CA GLU A 250 18.80 -10.57 -20.89
C GLU A 250 18.06 -9.54 -20.06
N LEU A 251 16.77 -9.76 -19.84
CA LEU A 251 15.90 -8.97 -18.97
C LEU A 251 15.68 -9.72 -17.66
N LYS A 252 15.82 -9.03 -16.51
CA LYS A 252 15.53 -9.58 -15.17
C LYS A 252 14.69 -8.58 -14.39
N ALA A 253 13.52 -9.00 -13.88
CA ALA A 253 12.73 -8.19 -12.97
C ALA A 253 13.47 -7.98 -11.64
N ILE A 254 13.50 -6.72 -11.14
CA ILE A 254 14.10 -6.34 -9.86
C ILE A 254 13.00 -6.01 -8.85
N LYS A 255 12.03 -5.21 -9.28
CA LYS A 255 10.90 -4.78 -8.45
C LYS A 255 9.59 -5.07 -9.19
N VAL A 256 8.67 -5.71 -8.52
CA VAL A 256 7.36 -6.07 -9.07
C VAL A 256 6.27 -5.68 -8.08
N ASN A 257 5.05 -5.50 -8.56
CA ASN A 257 3.87 -5.47 -7.74
C ASN A 257 2.87 -6.52 -8.26
N GLU A 258 1.69 -6.61 -7.66
CA GLU A 258 0.66 -7.60 -8.00
C GLU A 258 0.20 -7.55 -9.47
N LYS A 259 0.43 -6.44 -10.17
CA LYS A 259 -0.12 -6.19 -11.51
C LYS A 259 0.95 -6.03 -12.59
N ARG A 260 2.20 -5.65 -12.25
CA ARG A 260 3.23 -5.31 -13.23
C ARG A 260 4.66 -5.42 -12.70
N ILE A 261 5.62 -5.42 -13.62
CA ILE A 261 7.04 -5.21 -13.34
C ILE A 261 7.28 -3.69 -13.24
N ILE A 262 7.80 -3.23 -12.10
CA ILE A 262 8.09 -1.82 -11.84
C ILE A 262 9.48 -1.47 -12.36
N ASN A 263 10.51 -2.27 -12.00
CA ASN A 263 11.88 -2.06 -12.42
C ASN A 263 12.49 -3.38 -12.91
N LEU A 264 13.34 -3.30 -13.92
CA LEU A 264 14.07 -4.43 -14.44
C LEU A 264 15.54 -4.10 -14.75
N LEU A 265 16.40 -5.12 -14.75
CA LEU A 265 17.75 -5.05 -15.32
C LEU A 265 17.72 -5.55 -16.77
N LEU A 266 18.30 -4.76 -17.64
CA LEU A 266 18.63 -5.14 -18.99
C LEU A 266 20.14 -5.36 -19.09
N LYS A 267 20.56 -6.53 -19.55
CA LYS A 267 21.96 -6.86 -19.78
C LYS A 267 22.18 -7.28 -21.22
N ILE A 268 23.07 -6.56 -21.92
CA ILE A 268 23.48 -6.87 -23.28
C ILE A 268 24.54 -7.99 -23.21
N LYS A 269 24.29 -9.08 -23.90
CA LYS A 269 25.24 -10.22 -24.07
C LYS A 269 26.08 -9.99 -25.33
N ASN A 270 27.38 -10.04 -25.16
CA ASN A 270 28.32 -10.03 -26.27
C ASN A 270 28.28 -11.35 -27.05
#